data_56649473f7bd11f3108ebfa5d38f0175
#
_entry.id   56649473f7bd11f3108ebfa5d38f0175
#
_cell.length_a   1.000
_cell.length_b   1.000
_cell.length_c   1.000
_cell.angle_alpha   90.00
_cell.angle_beta   90.00
_cell.angle_gamma   90.00
#
_symmetry.space_group_name_H-M   'P 1'
#
loop_
_entity.id
_entity.type
_entity.pdbx_description
1 polymer ?
#
loop_
_entity_poly.entity_id
_entity_poly.type
_entity_poly.pdbx_seq_one_letter_code
_entity_poly.pdbx_strand_id
1 'polypeptide(L)'
;MKKIVTIVTILVFSVQLAAKEGMWIPMLLNNNIAEMQAMGCELSAEDIYSVNHSSLKDAIVSFGGFCTGEFISSKGLVLTNHHCGYGQIQKQSSMEHNFLKDGFWARSMDEELKNPGLFVEQLVYMEDV
;
A
#
# COMPACT_ATOMS: atom_id res chain seq x y z
N MET A 1 8.50 -31.42 39.96
CA MET A 1 9.43 -31.27 38.84
C MET A 1 8.73 -31.09 37.50
N LYS A 2 7.82 -31.96 37.05
CA LYS A 2 7.15 -31.83 35.74
C LYS A 2 6.41 -30.50 35.53
N LYS A 3 5.68 -30.03 36.54
CA LYS A 3 4.93 -28.72 36.48
C LYS A 3 5.88 -27.52 36.36
N ILE A 4 7.04 -27.56 37.00
CA ILE A 4 8.03 -26.47 36.93
C ILE A 4 8.67 -26.46 35.53
N VAL A 5 9.01 -27.61 34.97
CA VAL A 5 9.55 -27.73 33.62
C VAL A 5 8.52 -27.17 32.59
N THR A 6 7.24 -27.51 32.70
CA THR A 6 6.20 -27.02 31.82
C THR A 6 6.06 -25.48 31.89
N ILE A 7 6.09 -24.91 33.09
CA ILE A 7 5.99 -23.44 33.28
C ILE A 7 7.22 -22.75 32.67
N VAL A 8 8.41 -23.27 32.91
CA VAL A 8 9.65 -22.70 32.32
C VAL A 8 9.63 -22.81 30.80
N THR A 9 9.18 -23.92 30.23
CA THR A 9 9.05 -24.07 28.77
C THR A 9 8.06 -23.05 28.19
N ILE A 10 6.91 -22.85 28.80
CA ILE A 10 5.92 -21.83 28.36
C ILE A 10 6.52 -20.42 28.45
N LEU A 11 7.24 -20.11 29.53
CA LEU A 11 7.89 -18.80 29.68
C LEU A 11 8.98 -18.55 28.62
N VAL A 12 9.77 -19.55 28.30
CA VAL A 12 10.82 -19.44 27.28
C VAL A 12 10.22 -19.26 25.88
N PHE A 13 9.10 -19.94 25.58
CA PHE A 13 8.40 -19.76 24.30
C PHE A 13 7.68 -18.42 24.16
N SER A 14 7.20 -17.84 25.28
CA SER A 14 6.49 -16.54 25.23
C SER A 14 7.43 -15.35 24.98
N VAL A 15 8.72 -15.45 25.27
CA VAL A 15 9.72 -14.39 25.00
C VAL A 15 10.05 -14.24 23.50
N GLN A 16 9.74 -15.25 22.68
CA GLN A 16 10.05 -15.23 21.24
C GLN A 16 8.97 -14.60 20.35
N LEU A 17 7.84 -14.15 20.94
CA LEU A 17 6.70 -13.58 20.21
C LEU A 17 6.65 -12.04 20.26
N ALA A 18 7.76 -11.36 20.56
CA ALA A 18 7.82 -9.92 20.45
C ALA A 18 7.72 -9.52 18.98
N ALA A 19 6.52 -9.13 18.55
CA ALA A 19 6.33 -8.50 17.25
C ALA A 19 7.11 -7.19 17.21
N LYS A 20 7.76 -6.91 16.09
CA LYS A 20 8.41 -5.62 15.86
C LYS A 20 7.37 -4.55 15.65
N GLU A 21 7.65 -3.35 16.14
CA GLU A 21 6.84 -2.18 15.83
C GLU A 21 6.83 -1.91 14.33
N GLY A 22 5.72 -1.41 13.82
CA GLY A 22 5.53 -1.05 12.42
C GLY A 22 4.95 0.35 12.29
N MET A 23 4.49 0.71 11.09
CA MET A 23 3.91 2.02 10.76
C MET A 23 4.86 3.18 11.06
N TRP A 24 6.10 3.03 10.69
CA TRP A 24 7.10 4.09 10.82
C TRP A 24 6.80 5.25 9.87
N ILE A 25 7.10 6.48 10.31
CA ILE A 25 6.92 7.68 9.51
C ILE A 25 7.95 7.66 8.37
N PRO A 26 7.53 7.69 7.08
CA PRO A 26 8.44 7.56 5.94
C PRO A 26 9.57 8.58 5.92
N MET A 27 9.31 9.84 6.30
CA MET A 27 10.33 10.89 6.38
C MET A 27 11.43 10.62 7.44
N LEU A 28 11.16 9.74 8.41
CA LEU A 28 12.05 9.39 9.51
C LEU A 28 12.67 8.00 9.37
N LEU A 29 12.53 7.35 8.20
CA LEU A 29 13.02 5.98 7.95
C LEU A 29 14.52 5.82 8.21
N ASN A 30 15.31 6.84 8.05
CA ASN A 30 16.73 6.80 8.41
C ASN A 30 17.00 6.33 9.84
N ASN A 31 16.05 6.55 10.76
CA ASN A 31 16.18 6.11 12.15
C ASN A 31 15.95 4.59 12.30
N ASN A 32 15.26 3.96 11.36
CA ASN A 32 14.83 2.58 11.44
C ASN A 32 15.40 1.68 10.34
N ILE A 33 16.09 2.26 9.35
CA ILE A 33 16.55 1.54 8.17
C ILE A 33 17.51 0.39 8.51
N ALA A 34 18.37 0.57 9.52
CA ALA A 34 19.28 -0.48 9.96
C ALA A 34 18.52 -1.72 10.49
N GLU A 35 17.41 -1.52 11.18
CA GLU A 35 16.57 -2.62 11.65
C GLU A 35 15.84 -3.30 10.49
N MET A 36 15.32 -2.54 9.53
CA MET A 36 14.70 -3.08 8.33
C MET A 36 15.68 -3.92 7.53
N GLN A 37 16.92 -3.45 7.36
CA GLN A 37 17.97 -4.18 6.67
C GLN A 37 18.39 -5.45 7.41
N ALA A 38 18.42 -5.42 8.73
CA ALA A 38 18.66 -6.63 9.54
C ALA A 38 17.54 -7.69 9.38
N MET A 39 16.33 -7.27 9.01
CA MET A 39 15.21 -8.18 8.67
C MET A 39 15.18 -8.60 7.19
N GLY A 40 16.15 -8.15 6.38
CA GLY A 40 16.28 -8.53 4.97
C GLY A 40 15.80 -7.47 3.96
N CYS A 41 15.51 -6.24 4.38
CA CYS A 41 15.24 -5.16 3.44
C CYS A 41 16.55 -4.75 2.75
N GLU A 42 16.58 -4.78 1.42
CA GLU A 42 17.74 -4.38 0.61
C GLU A 42 17.69 -2.91 0.19
N LEU A 43 16.57 -2.22 0.43
CA LEU A 43 16.39 -0.82 0.07
C LEU A 43 17.03 0.12 1.09
N SER A 44 17.50 1.27 0.63
CA SER A 44 17.85 2.39 1.49
C SER A 44 16.61 3.21 1.88
N ALA A 45 16.75 4.08 2.87
CA ALA A 45 15.67 4.99 3.23
C ALA A 45 15.31 5.94 2.07
N GLU A 46 16.29 6.38 1.29
CA GLU A 46 16.10 7.23 0.10
C GLU A 46 15.38 6.49 -1.04
N ASP A 47 15.63 5.19 -1.23
CA ASP A 47 14.90 4.39 -2.21
C ASP A 47 13.40 4.29 -1.88
N ILE A 48 13.08 4.29 -0.57
CA ILE A 48 11.69 4.20 -0.10
C ILE A 48 11.04 5.58 -0.11
N TYR A 49 11.71 6.58 0.47
CA TYR A 49 11.18 7.92 0.59
C TYR A 49 12.28 8.97 0.43
N SER A 50 12.30 9.64 -0.70
CA SER A 50 13.13 10.83 -0.94
C SER A 50 12.23 12.04 -1.15
N VAL A 51 12.62 13.22 -0.60
CA VAL A 51 11.79 14.42 -0.67
C VAL A 51 11.60 14.88 -2.12
N ASN A 52 12.68 15.04 -2.86
CA ASN A 52 12.66 15.57 -4.23
C ASN A 52 13.46 14.74 -5.25
N HIS A 53 13.83 13.50 -4.90
CA HIS A 53 14.39 12.55 -5.85
C HIS A 53 13.43 11.39 -6.05
N SER A 54 13.62 10.64 -7.12
CA SER A 54 12.78 9.47 -7.43
C SER A 54 12.92 8.41 -6.36
N SER A 55 11.79 7.91 -5.87
CA SER A 55 11.69 6.89 -4.82
C SER A 55 10.36 6.15 -4.90
N LEU A 56 10.18 5.12 -4.08
CA LEU A 56 8.90 4.38 -4.03
C LEU A 56 7.70 5.28 -3.69
N LYS A 57 7.91 6.41 -2.97
CA LYS A 57 6.83 7.37 -2.69
C LYS A 57 6.15 7.88 -3.96
N ASP A 58 6.86 7.96 -5.09
CA ASP A 58 6.33 8.52 -6.33
C ASP A 58 5.30 7.59 -7.00
N ALA A 59 5.30 6.31 -6.62
CA ALA A 59 4.26 5.39 -7.05
C ALA A 59 2.94 5.59 -6.29
N ILE A 60 2.98 6.21 -5.12
CA ILE A 60 1.82 6.37 -4.25
C ILE A 60 1.09 7.66 -4.60
N VAL A 61 -0.22 7.56 -4.77
CA VAL A 61 -1.07 8.67 -5.21
C VAL A 61 -2.28 8.85 -4.30
N SER A 62 -2.78 10.08 -4.21
CA SER A 62 -4.11 10.36 -3.68
C SER A 62 -5.14 9.95 -4.75
N PHE A 63 -6.03 9.04 -4.40
CA PHE A 63 -7.05 8.51 -5.30
C PHE A 63 -8.40 9.17 -5.01
N GLY A 64 -8.89 9.95 -5.96
CA GLY A 64 -10.18 10.64 -5.85
C GLY A 64 -10.28 11.68 -4.74
N GLY A 65 -9.16 12.07 -4.11
CA GLY A 65 -9.10 13.03 -3.00
C GLY A 65 -9.48 12.45 -1.63
N PHE A 66 -9.72 11.13 -1.51
CA PHE A 66 -10.16 10.51 -0.24
C PHE A 66 -9.52 9.14 0.04
N CYS A 67 -8.90 8.53 -0.94
CA CYS A 67 -8.22 7.24 -0.81
C CYS A 67 -6.76 7.34 -1.26
N THR A 68 -6.03 6.23 -1.09
CA THR A 68 -4.69 6.03 -1.62
C THR A 68 -4.75 4.99 -2.73
N GLY A 69 -3.94 5.18 -3.75
CA GLY A 69 -3.68 4.19 -4.78
C GLY A 69 -2.19 4.15 -5.11
N GLU A 70 -1.78 3.20 -5.94
CA GLU A 70 -0.41 3.08 -6.40
C GLU A 70 -0.32 2.80 -7.90
N PHE A 71 0.58 3.49 -8.59
CA PHE A 71 0.96 3.17 -9.95
C PHE A 71 1.81 1.89 -9.98
N ILE A 72 1.38 0.90 -10.77
CA ILE A 72 2.09 -0.37 -10.93
C ILE A 72 2.55 -0.60 -12.37
N SER A 73 2.33 0.35 -13.25
CA SER A 73 2.83 0.27 -14.63
C SER A 73 3.17 1.64 -15.19
N SER A 74 4.09 1.67 -16.16
CA SER A 74 4.42 2.87 -16.93
C SER A 74 3.28 3.37 -17.83
N LYS A 75 2.20 2.60 -17.96
CA LYS A 75 1.00 2.96 -18.74
C LYS A 75 -0.12 3.50 -17.89
N GLY A 76 0.14 3.78 -16.59
CA GLY A 76 -0.83 4.39 -15.70
C GLY A 76 -1.82 3.41 -15.04
N LEU A 77 -1.51 2.10 -15.01
CA LEU A 77 -2.33 1.17 -14.23
C LEU A 77 -2.20 1.48 -12.74
N VAL A 78 -3.33 1.71 -12.08
CA VAL A 78 -3.42 2.06 -10.66
C VAL A 78 -4.10 0.93 -9.92
N LEU A 79 -3.54 0.51 -8.79
CA LEU A 79 -4.20 -0.32 -7.80
C LEU A 79 -4.75 0.56 -6.68
N THR A 80 -5.90 0.16 -6.13
CA THR A 80 -6.48 0.74 -4.92
C THR A 80 -7.41 -0.26 -4.25
N ASN A 81 -7.94 0.09 -3.08
CA ASN A 81 -8.90 -0.76 -2.39
C ASN A 81 -10.27 -0.76 -3.08
N HIS A 82 -10.97 -1.89 -3.04
CA HIS A 82 -12.30 -2.03 -3.62
C HIS A 82 -13.29 -0.95 -3.13
N HIS A 83 -13.28 -0.62 -1.84
CA HIS A 83 -14.19 0.40 -1.30
C HIS A 83 -13.91 1.80 -1.86
N CYS A 84 -12.69 2.09 -2.32
CA CYS A 84 -12.35 3.36 -2.96
C CYS A 84 -12.95 3.47 -4.37
N GLY A 85 -13.03 2.36 -5.09
CA GLY A 85 -13.63 2.28 -6.42
C GLY A 85 -15.13 1.97 -6.42
N TYR A 86 -15.72 1.64 -5.26
CA TYR A 86 -17.08 1.10 -5.16
C TYR A 86 -18.14 1.93 -5.89
N GLY A 87 -18.11 3.25 -5.69
CA GLY A 87 -19.07 4.16 -6.34
C GLY A 87 -18.95 4.18 -7.87
N GLN A 88 -17.74 4.02 -8.41
CA GLN A 88 -17.53 3.96 -9.85
C GLN A 88 -17.99 2.60 -10.40
N ILE A 89 -17.66 1.51 -9.71
CA ILE A 89 -18.12 0.16 -10.08
C ILE A 89 -19.64 0.11 -10.09
N GLN A 90 -20.31 0.70 -9.08
CA GLN A 90 -21.75 0.79 -9.00
C GLN A 90 -22.34 1.58 -10.17
N LYS A 91 -21.78 2.73 -10.54
CA LYS A 91 -22.25 3.53 -11.67
C LYS A 91 -22.12 2.81 -13.01
N GLN A 92 -21.12 1.96 -13.16
CA GLN A 92 -20.90 1.15 -14.37
C GLN A 92 -21.77 -0.12 -14.40
N SER A 93 -22.32 -0.53 -13.26
CA SER A 93 -23.16 -1.71 -13.18
C SER A 93 -24.57 -1.44 -13.70
N SER A 94 -25.20 -2.46 -14.30
CA SER A 94 -26.59 -2.47 -14.77
C SER A 94 -27.30 -3.74 -14.33
N MET A 95 -28.59 -3.86 -14.67
CA MET A 95 -29.33 -5.10 -14.43
C MET A 95 -28.79 -6.28 -15.24
N GLU A 96 -28.16 -6.01 -16.38
CA GLU A 96 -27.59 -7.03 -17.27
C GLU A 96 -26.14 -7.36 -16.90
N HIS A 97 -25.42 -6.40 -16.34
CA HIS A 97 -23.99 -6.51 -15.98
C HIS A 97 -23.77 -5.99 -14.56
N ASN A 98 -23.80 -6.87 -13.58
CA ASN A 98 -23.58 -6.53 -12.17
C ASN A 98 -22.10 -6.64 -11.81
N PHE A 99 -21.32 -5.61 -12.13
CA PHE A 99 -19.88 -5.60 -11.88
C PHE A 99 -19.51 -5.62 -10.38
N LEU A 100 -20.40 -5.20 -9.49
CA LEU A 100 -20.18 -5.34 -8.04
C LEU A 100 -20.19 -6.82 -7.60
N LYS A 101 -21.00 -7.66 -8.26
CA LYS A 101 -21.12 -9.07 -7.95
C LYS A 101 -20.15 -9.92 -8.77
N ASP A 102 -20.11 -9.67 -10.07
CA ASP A 102 -19.45 -10.54 -11.04
C ASP A 102 -18.02 -10.09 -11.36
N GLY A 103 -17.66 -8.87 -10.95
CA GLY A 103 -16.41 -8.24 -11.30
C GLY A 103 -16.37 -7.76 -12.75
N PHE A 104 -15.28 -7.08 -13.10
CA PHE A 104 -14.99 -6.65 -14.47
C PHE A 104 -13.48 -6.71 -14.69
N TRP A 105 -13.06 -7.19 -15.84
CA TRP A 105 -11.67 -7.24 -16.23
C TRP A 105 -11.51 -6.83 -17.69
N ALA A 106 -10.97 -5.63 -17.93
CA ALA A 106 -10.55 -5.20 -19.24
C ALA A 106 -9.28 -5.95 -19.67
N ARG A 107 -9.28 -6.56 -20.84
CA ARG A 107 -8.13 -7.30 -21.40
C ARG A 107 -7.25 -6.42 -22.29
N SER A 108 -7.76 -5.25 -22.67
CA SER A 108 -7.08 -4.22 -23.41
C SER A 108 -7.51 -2.84 -22.93
N MET A 109 -6.75 -1.80 -23.26
CA MET A 109 -7.11 -0.42 -22.90
C MET A 109 -8.41 0.06 -23.56
N ASP A 110 -8.77 -0.51 -24.72
CA ASP A 110 -10.00 -0.17 -25.42
C ASP A 110 -11.26 -0.72 -24.73
N GLU A 111 -11.09 -1.76 -23.90
CA GLU A 111 -12.17 -2.35 -23.09
C GLU A 111 -12.35 -1.62 -21.75
N GLU A 112 -11.43 -0.74 -21.38
CA GLU A 112 -11.52 -0.02 -20.09
C GLU A 112 -12.72 0.92 -20.07
N LEU A 113 -13.48 0.86 -18.97
CA LEU A 113 -14.66 1.71 -18.77
C LEU A 113 -14.22 3.08 -18.29
N LYS A 114 -14.71 4.13 -18.94
CA LYS A 114 -14.42 5.51 -18.55
C LYS A 114 -15.11 5.86 -17.23
N ASN A 115 -14.37 6.50 -16.32
CA ASN A 115 -14.84 6.96 -15.03
C ASN A 115 -14.76 8.50 -14.94
N PRO A 116 -15.71 9.24 -15.53
CA PRO A 116 -15.68 10.71 -15.53
C PRO A 116 -15.64 11.27 -14.11
N GLY A 117 -14.73 12.22 -13.86
CA GLY A 117 -14.56 12.86 -12.57
C GLY A 117 -13.71 12.08 -11.57
N LEU A 118 -13.25 10.89 -11.90
CA LEU A 118 -12.22 10.19 -11.12
C LEU A 118 -10.85 10.70 -11.54
N PHE A 119 -10.01 11.00 -10.57
CA PHE A 119 -8.64 11.50 -10.78
C PHE A 119 -7.70 10.93 -9.75
N VAL A 120 -6.40 11.03 -10.02
CA VAL A 120 -5.33 10.78 -9.06
C VAL A 120 -4.44 12.01 -8.98
N GLU A 121 -3.87 12.24 -7.80
CA GLU A 121 -2.90 13.31 -7.54
C GLU A 121 -1.60 12.68 -7.07
N GLN A 122 -0.51 13.03 -7.71
CA GLN A 122 0.84 12.59 -7.38
C GLN A 122 1.63 13.76 -6.79
N LEU A 123 2.35 13.51 -5.69
CA LEU A 123 3.28 14.48 -5.13
C LEU A 123 4.53 14.54 -6.01
N VAL A 124 4.73 15.67 -6.68
CA VAL A 124 5.86 15.87 -7.61
C VAL A 124 7.04 16.56 -6.93
N TYR A 125 6.77 17.54 -6.07
CA TYR A 125 7.79 18.37 -5.45
C TYR A 125 7.34 18.95 -4.10
N MET A 126 8.27 19.13 -3.16
CA MET A 126 8.07 19.80 -1.88
C MET A 126 9.15 20.83 -1.65
N GLU A 127 8.79 22.00 -1.09
CA GLU A 127 9.72 23.04 -0.64
C GLU A 127 9.21 23.68 0.65
N ASP A 128 10.14 24.15 1.47
CA ASP A 128 9.84 24.97 2.65
C ASP A 128 9.54 26.40 2.22
N VAL A 129 8.55 27.03 2.84
CA VAL A 129 8.11 28.41 2.57
C VAL A 129 8.13 29.26 3.83
#